data_0b91ba01c1d6c62acf4c2097bb6bc5be
#
_entry.id   0b91ba01c1d6c62acf4c2097bb6bc5be
#
_cell.length_a   1.000
_cell.length_b   1.000
_cell.length_c   1.000
_cell.angle_alpha   90.00
_cell.angle_beta   90.00
_cell.angle_gamma   90.00
#
_symmetry.space_group_name_H-M   'P 1'
#
loop_
_entity.id
_entity.type
_entity.pdbx_description
1 polymer ?
#
loop_
_entity_poly.entity_id
_entity_poly.type
_entity_poly.pdbx_seq_one_letter_code
_entity_poly.pdbx_strand_id
1 'polypeptide(L)'
;MKPGNIRFALVVLTGWFALACAVVPTEEPPGVGEKAERGYAACNPIIHALEQYQSEKGEYPESLAELTPDYLAAIPTEVNNEPISYTKTEESFSLSFYYIGPGMNICTFTPEEQWQCSGAY
;
A
#
# COMPACT_ATOMS: atom_id res chain seq x y z
N MET A 1 0.86 -35.95 -72.10
CA MET A 1 1.00 -34.68 -71.41
C MET A 1 0.67 -34.85 -69.92
N LYS A 2 1.66 -34.83 -69.11
CA LYS A 2 1.44 -34.89 -67.70
C LYS A 2 1.42 -33.46 -67.17
N PRO A 3 0.35 -33.04 -66.46
CA PRO A 3 0.40 -31.76 -65.74
C PRO A 3 1.46 -31.86 -64.67
N GLY A 4 2.39 -30.96 -64.69
CA GLY A 4 3.39 -30.84 -63.62
C GLY A 4 2.74 -30.58 -62.31
N ASN A 5 2.91 -31.49 -61.38
CA ASN A 5 2.49 -31.27 -60.04
C ASN A 5 3.41 -30.22 -59.41
N ILE A 6 2.93 -29.01 -59.46
CA ILE A 6 3.56 -27.96 -58.67
C ILE A 6 3.16 -28.22 -57.24
N ARG A 7 4.04 -28.87 -56.50
CA ARG A 7 3.90 -28.94 -55.05
C ARG A 7 4.34 -27.61 -54.50
N PHE A 8 3.39 -26.79 -54.23
CA PHE A 8 3.65 -25.65 -53.36
C PHE A 8 3.97 -26.18 -51.97
N ALA A 9 5.24 -26.24 -51.67
CA ALA A 9 5.65 -26.41 -50.31
C ALA A 9 5.30 -25.13 -49.60
N LEU A 10 4.18 -25.15 -48.86
CA LEU A 10 3.82 -24.08 -47.96
C LEU A 10 4.81 -24.15 -46.82
N VAL A 11 5.85 -23.35 -46.90
CA VAL A 11 6.73 -23.13 -45.74
C VAL A 11 5.96 -22.24 -44.78
N VAL A 12 5.28 -22.88 -43.87
CA VAL A 12 4.72 -22.15 -42.73
C VAL A 12 5.90 -21.79 -41.86
N LEU A 13 6.40 -20.60 -42.06
CA LEU A 13 7.27 -19.96 -41.10
C LEU A 13 6.42 -19.63 -39.90
N THR A 14 6.29 -20.56 -38.96
CA THR A 14 5.82 -20.24 -37.63
C THR A 14 6.91 -19.41 -36.98
N GLY A 15 6.81 -18.11 -37.13
CA GLY A 15 7.61 -17.19 -36.36
C GLY A 15 7.26 -17.36 -34.92
N TRP A 16 8.12 -18.00 -34.16
CA TRP A 16 8.05 -17.98 -32.73
C TRP A 16 8.42 -16.58 -32.29
N PHE A 17 7.40 -15.74 -32.09
CA PHE A 17 7.58 -14.57 -31.29
C PHE A 17 7.76 -15.06 -29.87
N ALA A 18 8.99 -15.29 -29.46
CA ALA A 18 9.31 -15.32 -28.07
C ALA A 18 9.09 -13.91 -27.56
N LEU A 19 7.90 -13.65 -27.06
CA LEU A 19 7.67 -12.50 -26.23
C LEU A 19 8.50 -12.74 -24.96
N ALA A 20 9.75 -12.30 -24.99
CA ALA A 20 10.51 -12.15 -23.79
C ALA A 20 9.82 -11.03 -23.02
N CYS A 21 8.92 -11.39 -22.13
CA CYS A 21 8.52 -10.50 -21.06
C CYS A 21 9.79 -10.25 -20.26
N ALA A 22 10.53 -9.21 -20.63
CA ALA A 22 11.50 -8.66 -19.75
C ALA A 22 10.71 -8.20 -18.53
N VAL A 23 10.79 -8.97 -17.46
CA VAL A 23 10.34 -8.52 -16.16
C VAL A 23 11.31 -7.42 -15.78
N VAL A 24 11.01 -6.20 -16.21
CA VAL A 24 11.63 -5.02 -15.63
C VAL A 24 11.18 -5.02 -14.17
N PRO A 25 12.11 -5.08 -13.20
CA PRO A 25 11.70 -4.86 -11.82
C PRO A 25 11.14 -3.46 -11.74
N THR A 26 9.81 -3.36 -11.85
CA THR A 26 9.10 -2.13 -11.56
C THR A 26 9.24 -1.89 -10.09
N GLU A 27 9.96 -0.85 -9.73
CA GLU A 27 9.97 -0.35 -8.38
C GLU A 27 8.52 -0.03 -8.01
N GLU A 28 8.04 -0.67 -6.95
CA GLU A 28 6.69 -0.42 -6.49
C GLU A 28 6.58 1.04 -6.04
N PRO A 29 5.54 1.76 -6.49
CA PRO A 29 5.34 3.13 -6.04
C PRO A 29 5.09 3.16 -4.53
N PRO A 30 5.37 4.30 -3.85
CA PRO A 30 5.04 4.44 -2.43
C PRO A 30 3.58 4.12 -2.15
N GLY A 31 3.33 3.35 -1.09
CA GLY A 31 1.98 2.94 -0.71
C GLY A 31 1.46 1.69 -1.39
N VAL A 32 2.28 1.01 -2.19
CA VAL A 32 1.95 -0.24 -2.87
C VAL A 32 2.93 -1.33 -2.43
N GLY A 33 2.46 -2.55 -2.35
CA GLY A 33 3.26 -3.72 -2.01
C GLY A 33 3.00 -4.27 -0.61
N GLU A 34 3.67 -5.35 -0.28
CA GLU A 34 3.42 -6.12 0.94
C GLU A 34 3.63 -5.31 2.22
N LYS A 35 4.70 -4.52 2.27
CA LYS A 35 5.01 -3.69 3.44
C LYS A 35 3.99 -2.58 3.64
N ALA A 36 3.53 -1.96 2.56
CA ALA A 36 2.45 -0.99 2.61
C ALA A 36 1.15 -1.63 3.10
N GLU A 37 0.80 -2.80 2.61
CA GLU A 37 -0.39 -3.54 3.03
C GLU A 37 -0.36 -3.89 4.53
N ARG A 38 0.81 -4.27 5.04
CA ARG A 38 0.98 -4.49 6.50
C ARG A 38 0.73 -3.22 7.29
N GLY A 39 1.21 -2.10 6.79
CA GLY A 39 1.00 -0.78 7.42
C GLY A 39 -0.48 -0.42 7.47
N TYR A 40 -1.19 -0.58 6.38
CA TYR A 40 -2.65 -0.34 6.34
C TYR A 40 -3.40 -1.28 7.28
N ALA A 41 -3.04 -2.55 7.29
CA ALA A 41 -3.69 -3.53 8.17
C ALA A 41 -3.48 -3.21 9.66
N ALA A 42 -2.33 -2.66 10.02
CA ALA A 42 -2.05 -2.23 11.39
C ALA A 42 -2.78 -0.92 11.75
N CYS A 43 -2.85 0.03 10.82
CA CYS A 43 -3.35 1.38 11.07
C CYS A 43 -4.86 1.54 10.87
N ASN A 44 -5.48 0.80 9.96
CA ASN A 44 -6.91 0.94 9.71
C ASN A 44 -7.79 0.70 10.96
N PRO A 45 -7.53 -0.30 11.81
CA PRO A 45 -8.27 -0.44 13.06
C PRO A 45 -8.07 0.75 14.01
N ILE A 46 -6.90 1.36 14.01
CA ILE A 46 -6.63 2.57 14.81
C ILE A 46 -7.49 3.73 14.30
N ILE A 47 -7.55 3.91 12.99
CA ILE A 47 -8.38 4.96 12.36
C ILE A 47 -9.84 4.78 12.72
N HIS A 48 -10.38 3.56 12.66
CA HIS A 48 -11.74 3.26 13.07
C HIS A 48 -11.99 3.63 14.53
N ALA A 49 -11.06 3.28 15.42
CA ALA A 49 -11.18 3.61 16.83
C ALA A 49 -11.12 5.13 17.09
N LEU A 50 -10.27 5.84 16.34
CA LEU A 50 -10.19 7.30 16.39
C LEU A 50 -11.51 7.96 15.98
N GLU A 51 -12.13 7.46 14.92
CA GLU A 51 -13.42 7.96 14.45
C GLU A 51 -14.55 7.71 15.46
N GLN A 52 -14.57 6.53 16.08
CA GLN A 52 -15.52 6.23 17.15
C GLN A 52 -15.31 7.12 18.37
N TYR A 53 -14.08 7.31 18.78
CA TYR A 53 -13.74 8.20 19.90
C TYR A 53 -14.23 9.62 19.63
N GLN A 54 -13.92 10.15 18.46
CA GLN A 54 -14.36 11.50 18.06
C GLN A 54 -15.90 11.61 18.03
N SER A 55 -16.58 10.61 17.52
CA SER A 55 -18.04 10.58 17.46
C SER A 55 -18.68 10.63 18.86
N GLU A 56 -18.08 9.98 19.85
CA GLU A 56 -18.60 9.91 21.21
C GLU A 56 -18.14 11.07 22.10
N LYS A 57 -16.90 11.53 21.93
CA LYS A 57 -16.27 12.54 22.79
C LYS A 57 -16.28 13.95 22.20
N GLY A 58 -16.55 14.07 20.90
CA GLY A 58 -16.54 15.36 20.20
C GLY A 58 -15.15 15.83 19.75
N GLU A 59 -14.10 15.11 20.10
CA GLU A 59 -12.73 15.43 19.74
C GLU A 59 -11.90 14.14 19.57
N TYR A 60 -10.77 14.23 18.91
CA TYR A 60 -9.82 13.13 18.83
C TYR A 60 -8.98 13.05 20.10
N PRO A 61 -8.49 11.86 20.50
CA PRO A 61 -7.70 11.71 21.71
C PRO A 61 -6.33 12.39 21.58
N GLU A 62 -5.77 12.80 22.72
CA GLU A 62 -4.42 13.38 22.78
C GLU A 62 -3.34 12.34 22.45
N SER A 63 -3.60 11.06 22.78
CA SER A 63 -2.70 9.96 22.48
C SER A 63 -3.49 8.71 22.11
N LEU A 64 -2.83 7.80 21.38
CA LEU A 64 -3.44 6.51 21.02
C LEU A 64 -3.75 5.65 22.24
N ALA A 65 -3.05 5.83 23.35
CA ALA A 65 -3.29 5.07 24.58
C ALA A 65 -4.71 5.26 25.10
N GLU A 66 -5.35 6.40 24.84
CA GLU A 66 -6.73 6.67 25.25
C GLU A 66 -7.76 5.81 24.53
N LEU A 67 -7.39 5.16 23.42
CA LEU A 67 -8.26 4.24 22.70
C LEU A 67 -8.39 2.87 23.37
N THR A 68 -7.50 2.53 24.29
CA THR A 68 -7.53 1.24 24.96
C THR A 68 -8.14 1.36 26.36
N PRO A 69 -8.87 0.37 26.83
CA PRO A 69 -9.31 -0.84 26.12
C PRO A 69 -10.65 -0.70 25.39
N ASP A 70 -11.34 0.45 25.52
CA ASP A 70 -12.75 0.62 25.15
C ASP A 70 -13.00 0.62 23.64
N TYR A 71 -12.06 1.13 22.85
CA TYR A 71 -12.16 1.26 21.38
C TYR A 71 -11.29 0.24 20.65
N LEU A 72 -10.16 -0.12 21.26
CA LEU A 72 -9.24 -1.14 20.77
C LEU A 72 -8.70 -1.93 21.97
N ALA A 73 -8.58 -3.24 21.83
CA ALA A 73 -8.01 -4.08 22.88
C ALA A 73 -6.53 -3.79 23.11
N ALA A 74 -5.79 -3.53 22.04
CA ALA A 74 -4.38 -3.18 22.07
C ALA A 74 -4.03 -2.31 20.85
N ILE A 75 -3.04 -1.46 21.00
CA ILE A 75 -2.56 -0.59 19.93
C ILE A 75 -1.18 -1.05 19.50
N PRO A 76 -0.97 -1.39 18.22
CA PRO A 76 0.35 -1.64 17.71
C PRO A 76 1.19 -0.37 17.79
N THR A 77 2.41 -0.46 18.28
CA THR A 77 3.33 0.67 18.40
C THR A 77 4.25 0.79 17.20
N GLU A 78 4.39 -0.29 16.45
CA GLU A 78 5.25 -0.34 15.28
C GLU A 78 4.67 -1.27 14.21
N VAL A 79 5.08 -1.05 12.98
CA VAL A 79 4.85 -1.92 11.84
C VAL A 79 6.06 -1.86 10.91
N ASN A 80 6.44 -2.99 10.30
CA ASN A 80 7.65 -3.08 9.47
C ASN A 80 8.93 -2.66 10.22
N ASN A 81 9.01 -2.91 11.54
CA ASN A 81 10.11 -2.51 12.44
C ASN A 81 10.31 -0.99 12.56
N GLU A 82 9.30 -0.21 12.20
CA GLU A 82 9.32 1.23 12.31
C GLU A 82 8.14 1.70 13.16
N PRO A 83 8.29 2.78 13.95
CA PRO A 83 7.23 3.24 14.82
C PRO A 83 6.04 3.80 14.06
N ILE A 84 4.85 3.58 14.60
CA ILE A 84 3.62 4.26 14.16
C ILE A 84 3.57 5.62 14.85
N SER A 85 3.33 6.66 14.08
CA SER A 85 3.29 8.05 14.58
C SER A 85 1.88 8.60 14.54
N TYR A 86 1.47 9.21 15.64
CA TYR A 86 0.17 9.86 15.77
C TYR A 86 0.34 11.29 16.25
N THR A 87 -0.34 12.22 15.59
CA THR A 87 -0.35 13.63 15.98
C THR A 87 -1.77 14.15 15.94
N LYS A 88 -2.26 14.68 17.06
CA LYS A 88 -3.54 15.39 17.10
C LYS A 88 -3.33 16.83 16.66
N THR A 89 -4.25 17.34 15.87
CA THR A 89 -4.41 18.77 15.57
C THR A 89 -5.69 19.28 16.23
N GLU A 90 -6.04 20.56 16.08
CA GLU A 90 -7.21 21.14 16.73
C GLU A 90 -8.51 20.40 16.37
N GLU A 91 -8.72 20.08 15.09
CA GLU A 91 -9.95 19.46 14.61
C GLU A 91 -9.72 18.16 13.85
N SER A 92 -8.48 17.67 13.81
CA SER A 92 -8.09 16.53 12.99
C SER A 92 -6.98 15.73 13.65
N PHE A 93 -6.43 14.79 12.90
CA PHE A 93 -5.24 14.03 13.29
C PHE A 93 -4.44 13.61 12.06
N SER A 94 -3.21 13.22 12.29
CA SER A 94 -2.41 12.48 11.31
C SER A 94 -1.89 11.19 11.93
N LEU A 95 -1.97 10.11 11.19
CA LEU A 95 -1.46 8.79 11.57
C LEU A 95 -0.54 8.30 10.47
N SER A 96 0.69 7.99 10.81
CA SER A 96 1.71 7.62 9.83
C SER A 96 2.36 6.30 10.16
N PHE A 97 2.70 5.54 9.14
CA PHE A 97 3.62 4.42 9.25
C PHE A 97 4.73 4.55 8.22
N TYR A 98 5.84 3.89 8.49
CA TYR A 98 7.05 3.93 7.67
C TYR A 98 7.42 2.52 7.24
N TYR A 99 8.10 2.43 6.10
CA TYR A 99 8.73 1.20 5.68
C TYR A 99 9.92 1.47 4.76
N ILE A 100 10.87 0.56 4.77
CA ILE A 100 12.07 0.65 3.93
C ILE A 100 11.96 -0.37 2.81
N GLY A 101 12.15 0.10 1.57
CA GLY A 101 12.30 -0.73 0.39
C GLY A 101 11.52 -0.29 -0.84
N PRO A 102 12.20 0.10 -1.90
CA PRO A 102 13.52 0.71 -1.96
C PRO A 102 13.46 2.13 -1.40
N GLY A 103 14.43 2.52 -0.57
CA GLY A 103 14.40 3.81 0.11
C GLY A 103 13.41 3.86 1.27
N MET A 104 13.29 5.02 1.90
CA MET A 104 12.35 5.24 2.98
C MET A 104 11.01 5.73 2.45
N ASN A 105 9.96 5.02 2.82
CA ASN A 105 8.60 5.39 2.44
C ASN A 105 7.81 5.77 3.68
N ILE A 106 6.93 6.74 3.54
CA ILE A 106 5.98 7.15 4.57
C ILE A 106 4.58 7.17 4.01
N CYS A 107 3.65 6.58 4.73
CA CYS A 107 2.22 6.70 4.45
C CYS A 107 1.53 7.40 5.61
N THR A 108 0.82 8.46 5.32
CA THR A 108 0.11 9.28 6.31
C THR A 108 -1.37 9.32 5.99
N PHE A 109 -2.18 9.07 7.01
CA PHE A 109 -3.63 9.22 6.93
C PHE A 109 -4.05 10.48 7.67
N THR A 110 -4.88 11.26 7.00
CA THR A 110 -5.66 12.33 7.62
C THR A 110 -7.12 12.19 7.20
N PRO A 111 -8.09 12.59 8.02
CA PRO A 111 -9.51 12.54 7.62
C PRO A 111 -9.81 13.31 6.34
N GLU A 112 -9.08 14.39 6.08
CA GLU A 112 -9.29 15.27 4.93
C GLU A 112 -8.73 14.67 3.63
N GLU A 113 -7.54 14.09 3.70
CA GLU A 113 -6.83 13.62 2.50
C GLU A 113 -6.84 12.11 2.33
N GLN A 114 -7.22 11.37 3.38
CA GLN A 114 -7.12 9.91 3.43
C GLN A 114 -5.66 9.47 3.35
N TRP A 115 -5.36 8.28 2.85
CA TRP A 115 -3.99 7.81 2.73
C TRP A 115 -3.21 8.55 1.64
N GLN A 116 -2.09 9.13 2.03
CA GLN A 116 -1.11 9.73 1.11
C GLN A 116 0.27 9.14 1.42
N CYS A 117 0.90 8.60 0.40
CA CYS A 117 2.22 7.98 0.54
C CYS A 117 3.26 8.68 -0.31
N SER A 118 4.46 8.81 0.24
CA SER A 118 5.62 9.35 -0.47
C SER A 118 6.86 8.52 -0.17
N GLY A 119 7.81 8.54 -1.09
CA GLY A 119 9.08 7.87 -0.93
C GLY A 119 10.23 8.81 -1.23
N ALA A 120 11.31 8.69 -0.44
CA ALA A 120 12.58 9.34 -0.73
C ALA A 120 13.53 8.30 -1.32
N TYR A 121 14.00 8.54 -2.53
CA TYR A 121 14.96 7.72 -3.23
C TYR A 121 16.35 8.38 -3.20
#